data_46cb90f1f6ae9d4016732c989be8da34
#
_entry.id   46cb90f1f6ae9d4016732c989be8da34
#
_cell.length_a   1.000
_cell.length_b   1.000
_cell.length_c   1.000
_cell.angle_alpha   90.00
_cell.angle_beta   90.00
_cell.angle_gamma   90.00
#
_symmetry.space_group_name_H-M   'P 1'
#
loop_
_entity.id
_entity.type
_entity.pdbx_description
1 polymer ?
#
loop_
_entity_poly.entity_id
_entity_poly.type
_entity_poly.pdbx_seq_one_letter_code
_entity_poly.pdbx_strand_id
1 'polypeptide(L)'
;MPAHLRFQSQTWATHHVVSRCIQGFAFLKPTREIRALTKGVLAYSLEQHQDTIELHHYVVLSNHFHLLLSAQSTPELAEFMCFFKGNLARELARVHDWHGTLWQKRYSSEEILDETGLTEIFKYITQNSVKEGLVDHPKDWTGLHGYRQLVMGKKVSGPWVNRTAYYHSLQRREGKLIGAFTSEHQIKLTAPSMWKHLSKLEYKKLCSKLSAEAIRDALLKRKSKASIGMKMVLSENVRKPKFTKRGTRPLCRTKCIRTLKAYQKLYFEFKAKFQEVSADLRQAIRLGNDTVSICFPTGGVPLFGGHHSPD
;
A
#
# COMPACT_ATOMS: atom_id res chain seq x y z
N MET A 1 21.18 -1.27 7.26
CA MET A 1 20.68 -0.05 7.89
C MET A 1 19.41 -0.39 8.64
N PRO A 2 19.24 0.05 9.90
CA PRO A 2 17.99 -0.12 10.62
C PRO A 2 16.85 0.54 9.84
N ALA A 3 15.65 -0.03 9.91
CA ALA A 3 14.47 0.54 9.29
C ALA A 3 14.15 1.91 9.93
N HIS A 4 13.81 2.90 9.12
CA HIS A 4 13.34 4.18 9.64
C HIS A 4 12.12 3.96 10.54
N LEU A 5 12.06 4.72 11.64
CA LEU A 5 10.86 4.81 12.45
C LEU A 5 9.72 5.37 11.57
N ARG A 6 8.51 4.90 11.82
CA ARG A 6 7.34 5.46 11.16
C ARG A 6 7.00 6.76 11.83
N PHE A 7 6.92 7.79 11.04
CA PHE A 7 6.62 9.15 11.46
C PHE A 7 5.64 9.78 10.48
N GLN A 8 4.82 10.65 10.98
CA GLN A 8 3.86 11.44 10.23
C GLN A 8 3.85 12.83 10.87
N SER A 9 3.97 13.87 10.05
CA SER A 9 4.12 15.24 10.54
C SER A 9 2.81 15.89 10.98
N GLN A 10 1.68 15.34 10.54
CA GLN A 10 0.35 15.86 10.82
C GLN A 10 -0.71 14.75 10.78
N THR A 11 -1.85 14.99 11.38
CA THR A 11 -3.03 14.13 11.24
C THR A 11 -3.53 14.13 9.79
N TRP A 12 -3.99 12.98 9.28
CA TRP A 12 -4.44 12.81 7.88
C TRP A 12 -3.35 13.12 6.85
N ALA A 13 -2.14 12.70 7.13
CA ALA A 13 -1.04 12.84 6.17
C ALA A 13 -1.20 11.90 4.96
N THR A 14 -0.81 12.41 3.80
CA THR A 14 -0.81 11.63 2.56
C THR A 14 0.50 10.87 2.40
N HIS A 15 0.43 9.59 2.09
CA HIS A 15 1.57 8.69 1.99
C HIS A 15 1.63 7.97 0.64
N HIS A 16 2.83 7.80 0.13
CA HIS A 16 3.14 6.81 -0.89
C HIS A 16 3.64 5.52 -0.22
N VAL A 17 2.83 4.49 -0.30
CA VAL A 17 3.10 3.19 0.33
C VAL A 17 3.49 2.15 -0.72
N VAL A 18 4.54 1.37 -0.44
CA VAL A 18 5.05 0.34 -1.34
C VAL A 18 5.34 -0.94 -0.58
N SER A 19 4.95 -2.08 -1.13
CA SER A 19 5.37 -3.40 -0.65
C SER A 19 5.70 -4.32 -1.81
N ARG A 20 6.74 -5.16 -1.64
CA ARG A 20 7.25 -6.07 -2.66
C ARG A 20 7.24 -7.51 -2.16
N CYS A 21 6.93 -8.44 -3.05
CA CYS A 21 7.03 -9.88 -2.79
C CYS A 21 8.48 -10.31 -2.56
N ILE A 22 8.67 -11.36 -1.76
CA ILE A 22 9.97 -11.97 -1.49
C ILE A 22 10.70 -12.28 -2.80
N GLN A 23 12.00 -12.00 -2.85
CA GLN A 23 12.85 -12.23 -4.02
C GLN A 23 12.33 -11.64 -5.35
N GLY A 24 11.33 -10.76 -5.28
CA GLY A 24 10.65 -10.21 -6.45
C GLY A 24 9.80 -11.22 -7.22
N PHE A 25 9.38 -12.31 -6.59
CA PHE A 25 8.48 -13.30 -7.17
C PHE A 25 7.17 -12.67 -7.65
N ALA A 26 6.65 -13.18 -8.76
CA ALA A 26 5.46 -12.63 -9.42
C ALA A 26 4.15 -13.16 -8.81
N PHE A 27 4.05 -13.22 -7.48
CA PHE A 27 2.86 -13.72 -6.77
C PHE A 27 1.58 -12.90 -7.04
N LEU A 28 1.73 -11.65 -7.46
CA LEU A 28 0.63 -10.75 -7.83
C LEU A 28 0.37 -10.75 -9.35
N LYS A 29 0.93 -11.72 -10.10
CA LYS A 29 0.69 -11.84 -11.54
C LYS A 29 -0.82 -11.80 -11.85
N PRO A 30 -1.30 -10.89 -12.75
CA PRO A 30 -2.71 -10.56 -12.84
C PRO A 30 -3.55 -11.61 -13.59
N THR A 31 -3.51 -12.87 -13.14
CA THR A 31 -4.47 -13.91 -13.58
C THR A 31 -5.89 -13.52 -13.17
N ARG A 32 -6.90 -14.17 -13.74
CA ARG A 32 -8.30 -13.89 -13.40
C ARG A 32 -8.55 -14.05 -11.89
N GLU A 33 -8.05 -15.12 -11.31
CA GLU A 33 -8.20 -15.44 -9.89
C GLU A 33 -7.48 -14.40 -9.01
N ILE A 34 -6.18 -14.13 -9.25
CA ILE A 34 -5.40 -13.19 -8.45
C ILE A 34 -5.97 -11.77 -8.53
N ARG A 35 -6.50 -11.36 -9.70
CA ARG A 35 -7.17 -10.07 -9.83
C ARG A 35 -8.44 -9.97 -8.99
N ALA A 36 -9.28 -11.00 -9.02
CA ALA A 36 -10.52 -11.04 -8.24
C ALA A 36 -10.20 -10.98 -6.74
N LEU A 37 -9.33 -11.85 -6.29
CA LEU A 37 -8.84 -11.93 -4.92
C LEU A 37 -8.22 -10.60 -4.43
N THR A 38 -7.30 -10.02 -5.20
CA THR A 38 -6.63 -8.77 -4.80
C THR A 38 -7.62 -7.60 -4.71
N LYS A 39 -8.61 -7.53 -5.61
CA LYS A 39 -9.68 -6.54 -5.53
C LYS A 39 -10.49 -6.69 -4.25
N GLY A 40 -10.95 -7.91 -3.96
CA GLY A 40 -11.78 -8.19 -2.78
C GLY A 40 -11.05 -7.88 -1.49
N VAL A 41 -9.79 -8.33 -1.37
CA VAL A 41 -8.97 -8.07 -0.18
C VAL A 41 -8.73 -6.56 0.00
N LEU A 42 -8.38 -5.82 -1.06
CA LEU A 42 -8.16 -4.37 -0.96
C LEU A 42 -9.46 -3.63 -0.62
N ALA A 43 -10.55 -3.97 -1.31
CA ALA A 43 -11.85 -3.33 -1.09
C ALA A 43 -12.39 -3.56 0.33
N TYR A 44 -12.32 -4.80 0.81
CA TYR A 44 -12.72 -5.14 2.17
C TYR A 44 -11.84 -4.46 3.22
N SER A 45 -10.49 -4.45 3.01
CA SER A 45 -9.58 -3.77 3.92
C SER A 45 -9.88 -2.27 4.04
N LEU A 46 -10.21 -1.60 2.92
CA LEU A 46 -10.59 -0.18 2.92
C LEU A 46 -11.92 0.07 3.63
N GLU A 47 -12.87 -0.84 3.51
CA GLU A 47 -14.14 -0.73 4.20
C GLU A 47 -13.99 -0.89 5.72
N GLN A 48 -13.15 -1.83 6.16
CA GLN A 48 -12.86 -2.01 7.60
C GLN A 48 -12.12 -0.83 8.25
N HIS A 49 -11.46 0.02 7.44
CA HIS A 49 -10.68 1.17 7.92
C HIS A 49 -11.15 2.49 7.27
N GLN A 50 -12.44 2.57 6.89
CA GLN A 50 -12.96 3.73 6.13
C GLN A 50 -12.89 5.04 6.89
N ASP A 51 -12.89 5.00 8.22
CA ASP A 51 -12.86 6.18 9.08
C ASP A 51 -11.43 6.71 9.34
N THR A 52 -10.42 5.95 8.96
CA THR A 52 -9.01 6.26 9.26
C THR A 52 -8.08 6.22 8.04
N ILE A 53 -8.55 5.65 6.92
CA ILE A 53 -7.78 5.51 5.67
C ILE A 53 -8.60 5.99 4.47
N GLU A 54 -8.03 6.89 3.68
CA GLU A 54 -8.56 7.31 2.38
C GLU A 54 -7.61 6.88 1.25
N LEU A 55 -8.07 6.08 0.28
CA LEU A 55 -7.27 5.69 -0.88
C LEU A 55 -7.49 6.69 -2.03
N HIS A 56 -6.39 7.16 -2.65
CA HIS A 56 -6.43 8.15 -3.73
C HIS A 56 -6.02 7.59 -5.08
N HIS A 57 -4.99 6.75 -5.12
CA HIS A 57 -4.51 6.09 -6.33
C HIS A 57 -3.77 4.81 -5.99
N TYR A 58 -3.70 3.87 -6.94
CA TYR A 58 -2.98 2.62 -6.74
C TYR A 58 -2.58 1.95 -8.05
N VAL A 59 -1.56 1.09 -7.97
CA VAL A 59 -1.22 0.10 -8.98
C VAL A 59 -0.69 -1.16 -8.31
N VAL A 60 -1.15 -2.31 -8.78
CA VAL A 60 -0.63 -3.62 -8.39
C VAL A 60 0.02 -4.25 -9.62
N LEU A 61 1.33 -4.40 -9.57
CA LEU A 61 2.14 -5.10 -10.57
C LEU A 61 2.35 -6.56 -10.16
N SER A 62 3.03 -7.33 -11.01
CA SER A 62 3.19 -8.78 -10.76
C SER A 62 3.89 -9.14 -9.47
N ASN A 63 4.75 -8.26 -8.92
CA ASN A 63 5.59 -8.56 -7.75
C ASN A 63 5.63 -7.46 -6.68
N HIS A 64 4.88 -6.40 -6.85
CA HIS A 64 4.78 -5.32 -5.88
C HIS A 64 3.55 -4.45 -6.15
N PHE A 65 3.22 -3.62 -5.17
CA PHE A 65 2.16 -2.64 -5.34
C PHE A 65 2.58 -1.26 -4.81
N HIS A 66 1.93 -0.24 -5.33
CA HIS A 66 1.99 1.13 -4.87
C HIS A 66 0.60 1.60 -4.50
N LEU A 67 0.48 2.24 -3.33
CA LEU A 67 -0.75 2.92 -2.90
C LEU A 67 -0.40 4.39 -2.61
N LEU A 68 -1.26 5.29 -3.07
CA LEU A 68 -1.32 6.68 -2.64
C LEU A 68 -2.55 6.80 -1.76
N LEU A 69 -2.35 7.03 -0.49
CA LEU A 69 -3.42 7.07 0.51
C LEU A 69 -3.15 8.12 1.58
N SER A 70 -4.20 8.59 2.24
CA SER A 70 -4.09 9.35 3.48
C SER A 70 -4.45 8.47 4.66
N ALA A 71 -3.74 8.65 5.76
CA ALA A 71 -4.00 7.97 7.02
C ALA A 71 -4.15 9.00 8.14
N GLN A 72 -5.07 8.74 9.06
CA GLN A 72 -5.29 9.60 10.22
C GLN A 72 -4.02 9.68 11.09
N SER A 73 -3.36 8.54 11.27
CA SER A 73 -2.13 8.43 12.05
C SER A 73 -1.24 7.29 11.55
N THR A 74 0.00 7.23 12.03
CA THR A 74 0.91 6.11 11.71
C THR A 74 0.48 4.77 12.30
N PRO A 75 -0.10 4.66 13.51
CA PRO A 75 -0.73 3.44 13.99
C PRO A 75 -1.83 2.93 13.07
N GLU A 76 -2.78 3.77 12.67
CA GLU A 76 -3.86 3.45 11.75
C GLU A 76 -3.35 2.95 10.40
N LEU A 77 -2.33 3.62 9.86
CA LEU A 77 -1.66 3.13 8.65
C LEU A 77 -1.03 1.76 8.86
N ALA A 78 -0.44 1.52 10.02
CA ALA A 78 0.19 0.24 10.34
C ALA A 78 -0.85 -0.88 10.47
N GLU A 79 -1.97 -0.61 11.09
CA GLU A 79 -3.09 -1.54 11.26
C GLU A 79 -3.70 -1.90 9.90
N PHE A 80 -4.07 -0.91 9.11
CA PHE A 80 -4.54 -1.13 7.74
C PHE A 80 -3.56 -1.98 6.92
N MET A 81 -2.28 -1.65 6.96
CA MET A 81 -1.28 -2.39 6.19
C MET A 81 -1.03 -3.79 6.72
N CYS A 82 -1.17 -4.02 8.03
CA CYS A 82 -1.13 -5.34 8.64
C CYS A 82 -2.31 -6.19 8.16
N PHE A 83 -3.51 -5.63 8.23
CA PHE A 83 -4.74 -6.27 7.80
C PHE A 83 -4.73 -6.59 6.30
N PHE A 84 -4.47 -5.59 5.45
CA PHE A 84 -4.42 -5.75 3.98
C PHE A 84 -3.36 -6.75 3.54
N LYS A 85 -2.10 -6.57 3.97
CA LYS A 85 -1.01 -7.45 3.58
C LYS A 85 -1.14 -8.86 4.16
N GLY A 86 -1.64 -8.98 5.38
CA GLY A 86 -1.86 -10.27 6.03
C GLY A 86 -2.90 -11.11 5.31
N ASN A 87 -4.05 -10.51 5.00
CA ASN A 87 -5.10 -11.18 4.24
C ASN A 87 -4.65 -11.52 2.81
N LEU A 88 -4.02 -10.57 2.12
CA LEU A 88 -3.51 -10.79 0.77
C LEU A 88 -2.44 -11.90 0.74
N ALA A 89 -1.57 -11.96 1.74
CA ALA A 89 -0.56 -13.00 1.84
C ALA A 89 -1.19 -14.39 2.02
N ARG A 90 -2.19 -14.53 2.89
CA ARG A 90 -2.89 -15.80 3.11
C ARG A 90 -3.57 -16.31 1.84
N GLU A 91 -4.27 -15.42 1.13
CA GLU A 91 -4.95 -15.79 -0.11
C GLU A 91 -3.96 -16.14 -1.23
N LEU A 92 -2.89 -15.38 -1.41
CA LEU A 92 -1.87 -15.67 -2.41
C LEU A 92 -1.08 -16.94 -2.07
N ALA A 93 -0.77 -17.19 -0.80
CA ALA A 93 -0.13 -18.43 -0.35
C ALA A 93 -0.95 -19.64 -0.72
N ARG A 94 -2.28 -19.57 -0.51
CA ARG A 94 -3.22 -20.65 -0.91
C ARG A 94 -3.22 -20.87 -2.42
N VAL A 95 -3.29 -19.80 -3.23
CA VAL A 95 -3.33 -19.91 -4.70
C VAL A 95 -2.03 -20.48 -5.28
N HIS A 96 -0.90 -20.13 -4.68
CA HIS A 96 0.42 -20.52 -5.18
C HIS A 96 1.01 -21.77 -4.48
N ASP A 97 0.28 -22.37 -3.54
CA ASP A 97 0.81 -23.42 -2.66
C ASP A 97 2.18 -23.01 -2.10
N TRP A 98 2.18 -21.86 -1.39
CA TRP A 98 3.39 -21.23 -0.88
C TRP A 98 3.42 -21.26 0.63
N HIS A 99 4.49 -21.87 1.16
CA HIS A 99 4.78 -21.91 2.59
C HIS A 99 5.94 -20.98 2.91
N GLY A 100 5.69 -20.00 3.79
CA GLY A 100 6.70 -19.05 4.23
C GLY A 100 6.34 -17.58 3.99
N THR A 101 7.32 -16.72 4.16
CA THR A 101 7.11 -15.27 4.04
C THR A 101 6.81 -14.86 2.60
N LEU A 102 5.68 -14.20 2.36
CA LEU A 102 5.31 -13.71 1.03
C LEU A 102 5.93 -12.34 0.73
N TRP A 103 6.05 -11.49 1.73
CA TRP A 103 6.56 -10.14 1.58
C TRP A 103 8.05 -10.04 1.92
N GLN A 104 8.82 -9.37 1.07
CA GLN A 104 10.27 -9.23 1.26
C GLN A 104 10.64 -8.54 2.57
N LYS A 105 9.81 -7.57 3.00
CA LYS A 105 10.00 -6.82 4.24
C LYS A 105 8.71 -6.07 4.61
N ARG A 106 8.76 -5.38 5.75
CA ARG A 106 7.75 -4.39 6.11
C ARG A 106 7.53 -3.41 4.95
N TYR A 107 6.30 -2.91 4.74
CA TYR A 107 6.03 -1.89 3.74
C TYR A 107 6.88 -0.64 3.99
N SER A 108 7.15 0.11 2.95
CA SER A 108 7.72 1.45 3.09
C SER A 108 6.62 2.47 2.88
N SER A 109 6.69 3.53 3.67
CA SER A 109 5.83 4.69 3.58
C SER A 109 6.71 5.94 3.44
N GLU A 110 6.32 6.86 2.59
CA GLU A 110 6.95 8.13 2.34
C GLU A 110 5.85 9.19 2.39
N GLU A 111 5.93 10.10 3.36
CA GLU A 111 4.94 11.17 3.50
C GLU A 111 5.11 12.22 2.40
N ILE A 112 4.01 12.69 1.85
CA ILE A 112 3.97 13.69 0.77
C ILE A 112 3.59 15.03 1.40
N LEU A 113 4.50 15.99 1.31
CA LEU A 113 4.41 17.25 2.05
C LEU A 113 3.91 18.43 1.23
N ASP A 114 3.89 18.30 -0.10
CA ASP A 114 3.46 19.39 -1.00
C ASP A 114 2.80 18.84 -2.27
N GLU A 115 2.12 19.75 -2.98
CA GLU A 115 1.39 19.41 -4.21
C GLU A 115 2.33 18.96 -5.35
N THR A 116 3.56 19.46 -5.39
CA THR A 116 4.56 19.03 -6.36
C THR A 116 4.92 17.56 -6.14
N GLY A 117 5.20 17.17 -4.89
CA GLY A 117 5.45 15.79 -4.50
C GLY A 117 4.25 14.89 -4.77
N LEU A 118 3.04 15.38 -4.50
CA LEU A 118 1.79 14.66 -4.79
C LEU A 118 1.63 14.40 -6.30
N THR A 119 1.84 15.41 -7.12
CA THR A 119 1.79 15.30 -8.57
C THR A 119 2.81 14.30 -9.12
N GLU A 120 4.04 14.34 -8.60
CA GLU A 120 5.10 13.39 -9.00
C GLU A 120 4.73 11.95 -8.67
N ILE A 121 4.22 11.69 -7.46
CA ILE A 121 3.84 10.35 -7.04
C ILE A 121 2.60 9.86 -7.80
N PHE A 122 1.61 10.74 -8.03
CA PHE A 122 0.45 10.41 -8.86
C PHE A 122 0.89 9.97 -10.26
N LYS A 123 1.74 10.75 -10.94
CA LYS A 123 2.32 10.40 -12.25
C LYS A 123 3.12 9.11 -12.20
N TYR A 124 3.93 8.93 -11.15
CA TYR A 124 4.74 7.72 -10.96
C TYR A 124 3.87 6.46 -10.87
N ILE A 125 2.79 6.47 -10.09
CA ILE A 125 1.86 5.34 -9.95
C ILE A 125 1.15 5.09 -11.28
N THR A 126 0.68 6.15 -11.95
CA THR A 126 -0.01 6.04 -13.24
C THR A 126 0.87 5.39 -14.31
N GLN A 127 2.12 5.80 -14.43
CA GLN A 127 3.02 5.32 -15.49
C GLN A 127 3.69 3.97 -15.17
N ASN A 128 3.51 3.41 -13.98
CA ASN A 128 4.36 2.31 -13.49
C ASN A 128 4.33 1.08 -14.41
N SER A 129 3.16 0.66 -14.87
CA SER A 129 3.04 -0.46 -15.82
C SER A 129 3.67 -0.18 -17.18
N VAL A 130 3.67 1.08 -17.62
CA VAL A 130 4.29 1.53 -18.88
C VAL A 130 5.79 1.68 -18.72
N LYS A 131 6.23 2.31 -17.64
CA LYS A 131 7.65 2.51 -17.31
C LYS A 131 8.42 1.20 -17.17
N GLU A 132 7.80 0.18 -16.56
CA GLU A 132 8.36 -1.16 -16.43
C GLU A 132 8.31 -1.97 -17.75
N GLY A 133 7.80 -1.37 -18.84
CA GLY A 133 7.71 -2.00 -20.15
C GLY A 133 6.70 -3.16 -20.23
N LEU A 134 5.74 -3.23 -19.32
CA LEU A 134 4.77 -4.32 -19.28
C LEU A 134 3.66 -4.14 -20.34
N VAL A 135 3.21 -2.89 -20.50
CA VAL A 135 2.19 -2.47 -21.47
C VAL A 135 2.56 -1.09 -22.03
N ASP A 136 1.93 -0.66 -23.13
CA ASP A 136 2.16 0.68 -23.69
C ASP A 136 1.22 1.73 -23.10
N HIS A 137 0.11 1.29 -22.49
CA HIS A 137 -0.84 2.20 -21.86
C HIS A 137 -1.43 1.57 -20.58
N PRO A 138 -1.68 2.33 -19.49
CA PRO A 138 -2.24 1.78 -18.25
C PRO A 138 -3.62 1.10 -18.41
N LYS A 139 -4.41 1.49 -19.42
CA LYS A 139 -5.68 0.82 -19.75
C LYS A 139 -5.50 -0.64 -20.16
N ASP A 140 -4.34 -0.99 -20.73
CA ASP A 140 -4.02 -2.33 -21.22
C ASP A 140 -3.48 -3.24 -20.11
N TRP A 141 -3.10 -2.65 -18.95
CA TRP A 141 -2.74 -3.42 -17.79
C TRP A 141 -3.96 -4.12 -17.19
N THR A 142 -3.99 -5.46 -17.25
CA THR A 142 -5.13 -6.24 -16.74
C THR A 142 -5.18 -6.32 -15.21
N GLY A 143 -4.06 -6.07 -14.52
CA GLY A 143 -4.02 -6.00 -13.06
C GLY A 143 -4.78 -4.80 -12.49
N LEU A 144 -4.73 -4.64 -11.16
CA LEU A 144 -5.40 -3.52 -10.50
C LEU A 144 -4.64 -2.23 -10.77
N HIS A 145 -5.40 -1.19 -11.19
CA HIS A 145 -4.85 0.12 -11.48
C HIS A 145 -5.93 1.21 -11.34
N GLY A 146 -5.65 2.22 -10.53
CA GLY A 146 -6.57 3.33 -10.26
C GLY A 146 -6.91 4.18 -11.50
N TYR A 147 -6.11 4.14 -12.56
CA TYR A 147 -6.37 4.82 -13.83
C TYR A 147 -7.80 4.57 -14.36
N ARG A 148 -8.28 3.32 -14.25
CA ARG A 148 -9.63 2.97 -14.74
C ARG A 148 -10.73 3.70 -13.99
N GLN A 149 -10.54 3.98 -12.71
CA GLN A 149 -11.49 4.72 -11.89
C GLN A 149 -11.34 6.22 -12.09
N LEU A 150 -10.11 6.74 -11.98
CA LEU A 150 -9.82 8.18 -12.00
C LEU A 150 -10.08 8.84 -13.36
N VAL A 151 -9.74 8.14 -14.45
CA VAL A 151 -9.83 8.69 -15.81
C VAL A 151 -11.06 8.14 -16.55
N MET A 152 -11.28 6.82 -16.48
CA MET A 152 -12.35 6.17 -17.23
C MET A 152 -13.69 6.10 -16.45
N GLY A 153 -13.71 6.49 -15.16
CA GLY A 153 -14.92 6.48 -14.33
C GLY A 153 -15.48 5.09 -14.02
N LYS A 154 -14.70 4.02 -14.22
CA LYS A 154 -15.16 2.65 -13.98
C LYS A 154 -15.22 2.33 -12.49
N LYS A 155 -16.30 1.74 -12.03
CA LYS A 155 -16.36 1.16 -10.69
C LYS A 155 -15.49 -0.10 -10.65
N VAL A 156 -14.80 -0.32 -9.52
CA VAL A 156 -13.96 -1.49 -9.29
C VAL A 156 -14.40 -2.15 -8.01
N SER A 157 -14.83 -3.39 -8.10
CA SER A 157 -15.24 -4.21 -6.97
C SER A 157 -14.63 -5.60 -7.07
N GLY A 158 -14.69 -6.36 -5.97
CA GLY A 158 -14.23 -7.72 -5.94
C GLY A 158 -14.73 -8.52 -4.74
N PRO A 159 -14.76 -9.86 -4.87
CA PRO A 159 -15.27 -10.74 -3.83
C PRO A 159 -14.30 -10.87 -2.67
N TRP A 160 -14.82 -10.78 -1.47
CA TRP A 160 -14.13 -11.15 -0.23
C TRP A 160 -14.77 -12.42 0.34
N VAL A 161 -13.93 -13.38 0.70
CA VAL A 161 -14.37 -14.64 1.30
C VAL A 161 -14.00 -14.66 2.78
N ASN A 162 -14.99 -14.77 3.66
CA ASN A 162 -14.77 -15.02 5.08
C ASN A 162 -14.35 -16.50 5.28
N ARG A 163 -13.06 -16.76 5.14
CA ARG A 163 -12.48 -18.10 5.23
C ARG A 163 -12.65 -18.74 6.61
N THR A 164 -12.59 -17.94 7.65
CA THR A 164 -12.75 -18.43 9.03
C THR A 164 -14.17 -18.94 9.24
N ALA A 165 -15.17 -18.17 8.86
CA ALA A 165 -16.56 -18.62 8.96
C ALA A 165 -16.85 -19.84 8.06
N TYR A 166 -16.30 -19.87 6.84
CA TYR A 166 -16.42 -21.02 5.94
C TYR A 166 -15.79 -22.28 6.57
N TYR A 167 -14.58 -22.18 7.12
CA TYR A 167 -13.90 -23.29 7.80
C TYR A 167 -14.69 -23.83 8.99
N HIS A 168 -15.25 -22.97 9.84
CA HIS A 168 -16.11 -23.39 10.94
C HIS A 168 -17.39 -24.08 10.45
N SER A 169 -17.98 -23.61 9.36
CA SER A 169 -19.14 -24.26 8.73
C SER A 169 -18.82 -25.68 8.25
N LEU A 170 -17.63 -25.89 7.66
CA LEU A 170 -17.18 -27.24 7.27
C LEU A 170 -17.00 -28.14 8.48
N GLN A 171 -16.42 -27.67 9.57
CA GLN A 171 -16.27 -28.46 10.81
C GLN A 171 -17.61 -28.84 11.42
N ARG A 172 -18.63 -27.95 11.33
CA ARG A 172 -19.99 -28.23 11.81
C ARG A 172 -20.81 -29.05 10.83
N ARG A 173 -20.26 -29.41 9.66
CA ARG A 173 -20.95 -30.16 8.58
C ARG A 173 -22.25 -29.50 8.13
N GLU A 174 -22.27 -28.15 8.05
CA GLU A 174 -23.48 -27.38 7.69
C GLU A 174 -23.87 -27.51 6.23
N GLY A 175 -23.05 -28.11 5.37
CA GLY A 175 -23.33 -28.29 3.93
C GLY A 175 -23.33 -26.99 3.12
N LYS A 176 -22.93 -25.85 3.72
CA LYS A 176 -22.94 -24.56 3.03
C LYS A 176 -21.77 -24.44 2.05
N LEU A 177 -22.05 -23.94 0.86
CA LEU A 177 -21.03 -23.67 -0.16
C LEU A 177 -20.29 -22.36 0.16
N ILE A 178 -19.06 -22.21 -0.32
CA ILE A 178 -18.19 -21.03 -0.14
C ILE A 178 -18.86 -19.72 -0.54
N GLY A 179 -19.79 -19.76 -1.50
CA GLY A 179 -20.57 -18.59 -1.92
C GLY A 179 -21.37 -17.95 -0.79
N ALA A 180 -21.87 -18.74 0.18
CA ALA A 180 -22.60 -18.24 1.35
C ALA A 180 -21.72 -17.38 2.29
N PHE A 181 -20.40 -17.46 2.15
CA PHE A 181 -19.42 -16.72 2.94
C PHE A 181 -18.66 -15.70 2.09
N THR A 182 -19.18 -15.39 0.90
CA THR A 182 -18.56 -14.44 -0.05
C THR A 182 -19.42 -13.19 -0.14
N SER A 183 -18.79 -12.04 0.05
CA SER A 183 -19.42 -10.71 -0.11
C SER A 183 -18.67 -9.89 -1.15
N GLU A 184 -19.37 -8.99 -1.83
CA GLU A 184 -18.79 -8.10 -2.85
C GLU A 184 -18.51 -6.72 -2.24
N HIS A 185 -17.28 -6.22 -2.40
CA HIS A 185 -16.84 -4.95 -1.85
C HIS A 185 -16.28 -4.05 -2.94
N GLN A 186 -16.46 -2.73 -2.79
CA GLN A 186 -16.04 -1.75 -3.79
C GLN A 186 -14.81 -0.96 -3.32
N ILE A 187 -13.80 -0.84 -4.18
CA ILE A 187 -12.70 0.10 -3.98
C ILE A 187 -13.22 1.51 -4.26
N LYS A 188 -13.27 2.35 -3.22
CA LYS A 188 -13.61 3.77 -3.35
C LYS A 188 -12.33 4.60 -3.40
N LEU A 189 -12.26 5.57 -4.31
CA LEU A 189 -11.16 6.53 -4.39
C LEU A 189 -11.69 7.91 -4.03
N THR A 190 -10.91 8.66 -3.26
CA THR A 190 -11.17 10.04 -2.86
C THR A 190 -10.08 10.96 -3.39
N ALA A 191 -10.34 12.26 -3.47
CA ALA A 191 -9.31 13.24 -3.77
C ALA A 191 -8.39 13.41 -2.55
N PRO A 192 -7.04 13.49 -2.74
CA PRO A 192 -6.13 13.87 -1.66
C PRO A 192 -6.48 15.23 -1.08
N SER A 193 -6.13 15.48 0.20
CA SER A 193 -6.43 16.73 0.90
C SER A 193 -6.04 17.98 0.11
N MET A 194 -4.87 17.96 -0.53
CA MET A 194 -4.34 19.05 -1.35
C MET A 194 -5.20 19.36 -2.59
N TRP A 195 -6.04 18.42 -3.04
CA TRP A 195 -6.94 18.57 -4.20
C TRP A 195 -8.43 18.50 -3.82
N LYS A 196 -8.77 18.45 -2.52
CA LYS A 196 -10.19 18.42 -2.05
C LYS A 196 -10.97 19.72 -2.38
N HIS A 197 -10.27 20.83 -2.67
CA HIS A 197 -10.88 22.08 -3.12
C HIS A 197 -11.43 22.04 -4.54
N LEU A 198 -11.01 21.05 -5.35
CA LEU A 198 -11.46 20.90 -6.74
C LEU A 198 -12.86 20.26 -6.77
N SER A 199 -13.70 20.73 -7.68
CA SER A 199 -14.94 20.04 -8.01
C SER A 199 -14.66 18.67 -8.64
N LYS A 200 -15.65 17.78 -8.63
CA LYS A 200 -15.51 16.43 -9.25
C LYS A 200 -15.05 16.48 -10.70
N LEU A 201 -15.51 17.47 -11.45
CA LEU A 201 -15.16 17.65 -12.87
C LEU A 201 -13.71 18.12 -13.01
N GLU A 202 -13.30 19.11 -12.23
CA GLU A 202 -11.92 19.63 -12.23
C GLU A 202 -10.92 18.56 -11.78
N TYR A 203 -11.23 17.81 -10.72
CA TYR A 203 -10.41 16.70 -10.26
C TYR A 203 -10.25 15.63 -11.35
N LYS A 204 -11.34 15.25 -12.04
CA LYS A 204 -11.27 14.32 -13.17
C LYS A 204 -10.42 14.86 -14.32
N LYS A 205 -10.55 16.14 -14.67
CA LYS A 205 -9.73 16.80 -15.71
C LYS A 205 -8.25 16.80 -15.30
N LEU A 206 -7.94 17.13 -14.04
CA LEU A 206 -6.57 17.07 -13.49
C LEU A 206 -5.99 15.66 -13.57
N CYS A 207 -6.71 14.65 -13.11
CA CYS A 207 -6.28 13.24 -13.19
C CYS A 207 -6.01 12.82 -14.65
N SER A 208 -6.88 13.21 -15.58
CA SER A 208 -6.71 12.90 -17.01
C SER A 208 -5.47 13.58 -17.60
N LYS A 209 -5.26 14.86 -17.30
CA LYS A 209 -4.09 15.64 -17.73
C LYS A 209 -2.80 15.02 -17.21
N LEU A 210 -2.70 14.80 -15.89
CA LEU A 210 -1.51 14.22 -15.26
C LEU A 210 -1.23 12.80 -15.76
N SER A 211 -2.27 12.02 -16.02
CA SER A 211 -2.12 10.69 -16.59
C SER A 211 -1.58 10.72 -18.02
N ALA A 212 -2.07 11.61 -18.86
CA ALA A 212 -1.58 11.75 -20.23
C ALA A 212 -0.10 12.16 -20.27
N GLU A 213 0.29 13.13 -19.43
CA GLU A 213 1.68 13.55 -19.25
C GLU A 213 2.57 12.40 -18.79
N ALA A 214 2.14 11.65 -17.75
CA ALA A 214 2.89 10.53 -17.21
C ALA A 214 3.12 9.41 -18.24
N ILE A 215 2.10 9.08 -19.04
CA ILE A 215 2.20 8.06 -20.09
C ILE A 215 3.18 8.51 -21.18
N ARG A 216 3.06 9.74 -21.65
CA ARG A 216 3.98 10.32 -22.65
C ARG A 216 5.43 10.28 -22.15
N ASP A 217 5.68 10.74 -20.91
CA ASP A 217 7.01 10.75 -20.31
C ASP A 217 7.59 9.35 -20.17
N ALA A 218 6.77 8.36 -19.84
CA ALA A 218 7.19 6.97 -19.73
C ALA A 218 7.57 6.37 -21.11
N LEU A 219 6.79 6.64 -22.13
CA LEU A 219 7.05 6.18 -23.51
C LEU A 219 8.35 6.80 -24.06
N LEU A 220 8.55 8.10 -23.87
CA LEU A 220 9.78 8.80 -24.27
C LEU A 220 11.02 8.20 -23.57
N LYS A 221 10.95 7.94 -22.27
CA LYS A 221 12.05 7.33 -21.50
C LYS A 221 12.36 5.91 -21.95
N ARG A 222 11.40 5.17 -22.48
CA ARG A 222 11.60 3.82 -23.03
C ARG A 222 12.32 3.81 -24.39
N LYS A 223 12.54 4.97 -25.02
CA LYS A 223 13.22 5.10 -26.31
C LYS A 223 12.67 4.10 -27.35
N SER A 224 11.36 4.12 -27.55
CA SER A 224 10.62 3.28 -28.53
C SER A 224 10.78 1.76 -28.35
N LYS A 225 11.29 1.28 -27.22
CA LYS A 225 11.28 -0.16 -26.91
C LYS A 225 9.84 -0.63 -26.74
N ALA A 226 9.44 -1.66 -27.49
CA ALA A 226 8.13 -2.27 -27.37
C ALA A 226 7.88 -2.81 -25.95
N SER A 227 6.62 -2.81 -25.51
CA SER A 227 6.24 -3.50 -24.28
C SER A 227 6.28 -5.02 -24.47
N ILE A 228 6.51 -5.74 -23.38
CA ILE A 228 6.48 -7.21 -23.42
C ILE A 228 5.07 -7.76 -23.64
N GLY A 229 4.06 -6.96 -23.34
CA GLY A 229 2.63 -7.29 -23.53
C GLY A 229 2.08 -8.26 -22.48
N MET A 230 0.77 -8.24 -22.32
CA MET A 230 0.09 -9.03 -21.29
C MET A 230 0.24 -10.54 -21.44
N LYS A 231 0.32 -11.05 -22.69
CA LYS A 231 0.54 -12.48 -22.93
C LYS A 231 1.83 -12.97 -22.29
N MET A 232 2.93 -12.24 -22.48
CA MET A 232 4.23 -12.57 -21.89
C MET A 232 4.23 -12.39 -20.37
N VAL A 233 3.57 -11.33 -19.85
CA VAL A 233 3.42 -11.15 -18.39
C VAL A 233 2.72 -12.35 -17.76
N LEU A 234 1.67 -12.86 -18.39
CA LEU A 234 0.90 -13.99 -17.86
C LEU A 234 1.62 -15.34 -18.02
N SER A 235 2.53 -15.50 -19.00
CA SER A 235 3.34 -16.72 -19.16
C SER A 235 4.57 -16.76 -18.24
N GLU A 236 4.92 -15.63 -17.60
CA GLU A 236 6.12 -15.56 -16.75
C GLU A 236 6.06 -16.55 -15.59
N ASN A 237 7.21 -17.20 -15.31
CA ASN A 237 7.34 -18.07 -14.13
C ASN A 237 7.21 -17.23 -12.85
N VAL A 238 6.22 -17.59 -12.01
CA VAL A 238 5.91 -16.87 -10.77
C VAL A 238 7.09 -16.85 -9.80
N ARG A 239 7.84 -17.95 -9.71
CA ARG A 239 8.98 -18.12 -8.78
C ARG A 239 10.34 -17.78 -9.41
N LYS A 240 10.38 -17.05 -10.53
CA LYS A 240 11.61 -16.52 -11.07
C LYS A 240 12.09 -15.32 -10.26
N PRO A 241 13.27 -15.36 -9.60
CA PRO A 241 13.75 -14.23 -8.82
C PRO A 241 14.01 -13.00 -9.68
N LYS A 242 13.62 -11.83 -9.17
CA LYS A 242 13.93 -10.53 -9.79
C LYS A 242 14.65 -9.64 -8.78
N PHE A 243 15.95 -9.53 -8.94
CA PHE A 243 16.76 -8.66 -8.08
C PHE A 243 16.72 -7.22 -8.59
N THR A 244 16.41 -6.30 -7.69
CA THR A 244 16.49 -4.87 -7.96
C THR A 244 17.53 -4.24 -7.04
N LYS A 245 18.34 -3.31 -7.60
CA LYS A 245 19.28 -2.53 -6.78
C LYS A 245 18.51 -1.81 -5.66
N ARG A 246 19.04 -1.90 -4.44
CA ARG A 246 18.48 -1.20 -3.28
C ARG A 246 18.89 0.27 -3.38
N GLY A 247 17.93 1.16 -3.61
CA GLY A 247 18.12 2.60 -3.43
C GLY A 247 17.80 3.01 -1.99
N THR A 248 18.40 4.10 -1.53
CA THR A 248 17.96 4.81 -0.34
C THR A 248 16.59 5.41 -0.60
N ARG A 249 15.66 5.26 0.34
CA ARG A 249 14.34 5.87 0.24
C ARG A 249 14.33 7.16 1.02
N PRO A 250 13.82 8.25 0.46
CA PRO A 250 13.65 9.49 1.20
C PRO A 250 12.66 9.29 2.34
N LEU A 251 12.79 10.10 3.38
CA LEU A 251 11.89 10.12 4.54
C LEU A 251 10.52 10.68 4.15
N CYS A 252 10.52 11.67 3.27
CA CYS A 252 9.33 12.36 2.78
C CYS A 252 9.53 12.80 1.33
N ARG A 253 8.45 13.23 0.70
CA ARG A 253 8.44 13.76 -0.67
C ARG A 253 8.09 15.25 -0.68
N THR A 254 9.05 16.07 -1.06
CA THR A 254 8.93 17.51 -1.32
C THR A 254 10.09 17.98 -2.19
N LYS A 255 9.88 19.04 -2.96
CA LYS A 255 10.95 19.80 -3.62
C LYS A 255 11.35 21.06 -2.86
N CYS A 256 10.55 21.46 -1.88
CA CYS A 256 10.83 22.65 -1.07
C CYS A 256 11.86 22.31 0.00
N ILE A 257 13.05 22.91 -0.09
CA ILE A 257 14.15 22.71 0.88
C ILE A 257 13.74 23.13 2.30
N ARG A 258 12.95 24.19 2.44
CA ARG A 258 12.45 24.66 3.75
C ARG A 258 11.54 23.61 4.38
N THR A 259 10.58 23.09 3.62
CA THR A 259 9.68 22.02 4.06
C THR A 259 10.45 20.77 4.43
N LEU A 260 11.44 20.36 3.62
CA LEU A 260 12.30 19.22 3.91
C LEU A 260 13.05 19.38 5.25
N LYS A 261 13.68 20.55 5.47
CA LYS A 261 14.40 20.83 6.73
C LYS A 261 13.46 20.82 7.94
N ALA A 262 12.27 21.45 7.81
CA ALA A 262 11.28 21.44 8.88
C ALA A 262 10.82 20.02 9.22
N TYR A 263 10.52 19.21 8.22
CA TYR A 263 10.16 17.80 8.40
C TYR A 263 11.29 16.98 9.05
N GLN A 264 12.53 17.18 8.60
CA GLN A 264 13.69 16.49 9.16
C GLN A 264 13.88 16.85 10.65
N LYS A 265 13.70 18.11 11.02
CA LYS A 265 13.77 18.55 12.43
C LYS A 265 12.75 17.79 13.26
N LEU A 266 11.46 17.80 12.86
CA LEU A 266 10.39 17.07 13.56
C LEU A 266 10.68 15.58 13.66
N TYR A 267 11.16 14.97 12.58
CA TYR A 267 11.51 13.54 12.57
C TYR A 267 12.66 13.22 13.54
N PHE A 268 13.69 14.05 13.61
CA PHE A 268 14.82 13.80 14.51
C PHE A 268 14.44 14.03 15.96
N GLU A 269 13.62 15.02 16.28
CA GLU A 269 13.03 15.23 17.60
C GLU A 269 12.18 14.03 18.04
N PHE A 270 11.30 13.58 17.18
CA PHE A 270 10.50 12.37 17.40
C PHE A 270 11.39 11.14 17.62
N LYS A 271 12.42 10.95 16.79
CA LYS A 271 13.35 9.82 16.90
C LYS A 271 14.12 9.83 18.22
N ALA A 272 14.61 10.98 18.66
CA ALA A 272 15.30 11.13 19.93
C ALA A 272 14.40 10.74 21.11
N LYS A 273 13.19 11.29 21.15
CA LYS A 273 12.20 10.96 22.18
C LYS A 273 11.78 9.48 22.15
N PHE A 274 11.63 8.88 20.99
CA PHE A 274 11.34 7.45 20.84
C PHE A 274 12.50 6.58 21.36
N GLN A 275 13.74 6.99 21.14
CA GLN A 275 14.93 6.28 21.63
C GLN A 275 15.05 6.35 23.15
N GLU A 276 14.76 7.50 23.75
CA GLU A 276 14.69 7.71 25.19
C GLU A 276 13.67 6.77 25.82
N VAL A 277 12.40 6.86 25.42
CA VAL A 277 11.32 6.00 25.90
C VAL A 277 11.61 4.51 25.70
N SER A 278 12.26 4.14 24.57
CA SER A 278 12.66 2.75 24.31
C SER A 278 13.81 2.28 25.24
N ALA A 279 14.66 3.19 25.71
CA ALA A 279 15.72 2.88 26.67
C ALA A 279 15.12 2.66 28.07
N ASP A 280 14.21 3.53 28.48
CA ASP A 280 13.49 3.43 29.76
C ASP A 280 12.69 2.12 29.85
N LEU A 281 11.97 1.75 28.78
CA LEU A 281 11.26 0.47 28.70
C LEU A 281 12.21 -0.73 28.89
N ARG A 282 13.34 -0.72 28.18
CA ARG A 282 14.34 -1.80 28.31
C ARG A 282 14.94 -1.88 29.70
N GLN A 283 15.15 -0.76 30.35
CA GLN A 283 15.63 -0.71 31.71
C GLN A 283 14.58 -1.24 32.68
N ALA A 284 13.30 -0.82 32.56
CA ALA A 284 12.20 -1.33 33.37
C ALA A 284 12.06 -2.85 33.28
N ILE A 285 12.07 -3.40 32.03
CA ILE A 285 12.02 -4.85 31.81
C ILE A 285 13.20 -5.58 32.49
N ARG A 286 14.42 -5.03 32.41
CA ARG A 286 15.60 -5.64 33.06
C ARG A 286 15.51 -5.65 34.58
N LEU A 287 14.81 -4.67 35.16
CA LEU A 287 14.59 -4.56 36.60
C LEU A 287 13.36 -5.36 37.08
N GLY A 288 12.70 -6.12 36.21
CA GLY A 288 11.50 -6.88 36.53
C GLY A 288 10.29 -6.04 36.87
N ASN A 289 10.23 -4.79 36.38
CA ASN A 289 9.18 -3.85 36.67
C ASN A 289 8.12 -3.89 35.55
N ASP A 290 7.18 -4.84 35.63
CA ASP A 290 6.16 -5.09 34.59
C ASP A 290 5.01 -4.05 34.62
N THR A 291 4.99 -3.11 35.60
CA THR A 291 3.89 -2.16 35.81
C THR A 291 4.16 -0.76 35.29
N VAL A 292 5.26 -0.53 34.57
CA VAL A 292 5.61 0.80 34.05
C VAL A 292 4.72 1.14 32.84
N SER A 293 3.81 2.08 33.02
CA SER A 293 3.04 2.67 31.94
C SER A 293 3.96 3.55 31.07
N ILE A 294 4.40 3.05 29.94
CA ILE A 294 5.28 3.77 29.00
C ILE A 294 4.48 4.22 27.78
N CYS A 295 4.38 5.54 27.59
CA CYS A 295 3.73 6.13 26.43
C CYS A 295 4.75 6.53 25.37
N PHE A 296 4.70 5.89 24.21
CA PHE A 296 5.53 6.26 23.06
C PHE A 296 5.01 7.56 22.42
N PRO A 297 5.90 8.38 21.85
CA PRO A 297 5.47 9.60 21.18
C PRO A 297 4.52 9.30 20.01
N THR A 298 3.55 10.16 19.80
CA THR A 298 2.61 10.10 18.67
C THR A 298 3.36 10.03 17.35
N GLY A 299 3.00 9.07 16.50
CA GLY A 299 3.70 8.78 15.25
C GLY A 299 4.64 7.58 15.33
N GLY A 300 4.97 7.09 16.53
CA GLY A 300 5.72 5.85 16.73
C GLY A 300 4.81 4.62 16.82
N VAL A 301 5.34 3.49 16.37
CA VAL A 301 4.74 2.17 16.67
C VAL A 301 5.67 1.48 17.66
N PRO A 302 5.20 1.00 18.81
CA PRO A 302 6.04 0.25 19.76
C PRO A 302 6.74 -0.91 19.05
N LEU A 303 8.01 -1.14 19.36
CA LEU A 303 8.77 -2.25 18.80
C LEU A 303 8.33 -3.61 19.38
N PHE A 304 7.66 -3.59 20.51
CA PHE A 304 7.12 -4.77 21.18
C PHE A 304 5.61 -4.61 21.35
N GLY A 305 4.87 -5.63 20.93
CA GLY A 305 3.43 -5.70 21.12
C GLY A 305 3.10 -5.85 22.61
N GLY A 306 2.93 -4.73 23.30
CA GLY A 306 2.20 -4.75 24.56
C GLY A 306 0.74 -5.04 24.24
N HIS A 307 0.18 -6.11 24.77
CA HIS A 307 -1.25 -6.31 24.77
C HIS A 307 -1.92 -5.13 25.49
N HIS A 308 -2.50 -4.21 24.72
CA HIS A 308 -3.56 -3.40 25.30
C HIS A 308 -4.79 -4.30 25.36
N SER A 309 -5.13 -4.76 26.55
CA SER A 309 -6.50 -5.17 26.86
C SER A 309 -7.34 -3.89 26.85
N PRO A 310 -8.41 -3.81 26.09
CA PRO A 310 -9.41 -2.77 26.32
C PRO A 310 -10.18 -3.17 27.59
N ASP A 311 -10.18 -2.31 28.58
CA ASP A 311 -11.19 -2.31 29.64
C ASP A 311 -12.50 -1.74 29.06
#